data_f075c9dab84fa9a48a1a797c67001d9a
#
_entry.id   f075c9dab84fa9a48a1a797c67001d9a
#
_cell.length_a   1.000
_cell.length_b   1.000
_cell.length_c   1.000
_cell.angle_alpha   90.00
_cell.angle_beta   90.00
_cell.angle_gamma   90.00
#
_symmetry.space_group_name_H-M   'P 1'
#
loop_
_entity.id
_entity.type
_entity.pdbx_description
1 polymer ?
#
loop_
_entity_poly.entity_id
_entity_poly.type
_entity_poly.pdbx_seq_one_letter_code
_entity_poly.pdbx_strand_id
1 'polypeptide(L)'
;RPLGLGVLGWHTYLQSKGIPFEGLSAQYETRKIFSQIKIESERASRALAEVYGEPLWCNGTGFRNTHLRAIAPTVSNSKLAGNISPGIEPWAANVFTEQSAKGTFIRRNTVLEEVLEDNELNTPEIWEQILKDGGSIQNIEELDDVLMGDWDEPVKNVFKTFKEINQLELVNQAGIRQQYIDQSVSLNLAFPSQAPP
;
A
#
# COMPACT_ATOMS: atom_id res chain seq x y z
N ARG A 1 0.29 -4.27 27.60
CA ARG A 1 1.38 -4.18 26.63
C ARG A 1 0.93 -3.34 25.45
N PRO A 2 1.80 -2.52 24.85
CA PRO A 2 1.48 -1.82 23.60
C PRO A 2 1.37 -2.81 22.45
N LEU A 3 0.50 -2.49 21.49
CA LEU A 3 0.34 -3.19 20.22
C LEU A 3 0.59 -2.19 19.08
N GLY A 4 0.90 -2.67 17.92
CA GLY A 4 1.08 -1.89 16.69
C GLY A 4 0.39 -2.57 15.53
N LEU A 5 -0.95 -2.59 15.52
CA LEU A 5 -1.72 -3.07 14.39
C LEU A 5 -1.56 -2.10 13.22
N GLY A 6 -1.13 -2.61 12.08
CA GLY A 6 -0.98 -1.85 10.84
C GLY A 6 -1.42 -2.67 9.65
N VAL A 7 -1.28 -2.10 8.47
CA VAL A 7 -1.62 -2.74 7.20
C VAL A 7 -0.39 -2.90 6.32
N LEU A 8 -0.45 -3.85 5.42
CA LEU A 8 0.47 -4.02 4.30
C LEU A 8 -0.34 -4.28 3.04
N GLY A 9 0.25 -4.04 1.87
CA GLY A 9 -0.45 -4.23 0.60
C GLY A 9 -1.41 -3.10 0.24
N TRP A 10 -1.22 -1.89 0.78
CA TRP A 10 -2.14 -0.79 0.54
C TRP A 10 -2.28 -0.43 -0.93
N HIS A 11 -1.16 -0.27 -1.65
CA HIS A 11 -1.21 0.03 -3.08
C HIS A 11 -1.80 -1.12 -3.89
N THR A 12 -1.41 -2.36 -3.57
CA THR A 12 -1.99 -3.56 -4.21
C THR A 12 -3.52 -3.61 -4.01
N TYR A 13 -4.02 -3.27 -2.82
CA TYR A 13 -5.46 -3.17 -2.56
C TYR A 13 -6.13 -2.11 -3.44
N LEU A 14 -5.56 -0.91 -3.55
CA LEU A 14 -6.10 0.13 -4.42
C LEU A 14 -6.11 -0.33 -5.89
N GLN A 15 -5.01 -0.91 -6.35
CA GLN A 15 -4.89 -1.45 -7.71
C GLN A 15 -5.95 -2.52 -7.99
N SER A 16 -6.19 -3.45 -7.07
CA SER A 16 -7.22 -4.49 -7.24
C SER A 16 -8.65 -3.94 -7.31
N LYS A 17 -8.85 -2.67 -6.92
CA LYS A 17 -10.12 -1.94 -7.03
C LYS A 17 -10.17 -0.98 -8.21
N GLY A 18 -9.14 -0.92 -9.03
CA GLY A 18 -9.02 0.07 -10.09
C GLY A 18 -8.94 1.51 -9.57
N ILE A 19 -8.40 1.71 -8.37
CA ILE A 19 -8.31 3.02 -7.74
C ILE A 19 -6.86 3.52 -7.85
N PRO A 20 -6.63 4.66 -8.53
CA PRO A 20 -5.33 5.31 -8.53
C PRO A 20 -4.89 5.65 -7.10
N PHE A 21 -3.59 5.60 -6.85
CA PHE A 21 -3.06 6.01 -5.54
C PHE A 21 -3.36 7.50 -5.25
N GLU A 22 -3.44 8.30 -6.27
CA GLU A 22 -3.72 9.73 -6.21
C GLU A 22 -5.23 10.01 -6.22
N GLY A 23 -5.63 11.10 -5.55
CA GLY A 23 -6.97 11.63 -5.64
C GLY A 23 -7.94 11.19 -4.54
N LEU A 24 -9.18 11.63 -4.68
CA LEU A 24 -10.20 11.55 -3.63
C LEU A 24 -10.65 10.11 -3.31
N SER A 25 -10.67 9.23 -4.29
CA SER A 25 -11.08 7.83 -4.10
C SER A 25 -10.13 7.09 -3.15
N ALA A 26 -8.82 7.25 -3.33
CA ALA A 26 -7.82 6.67 -2.43
C ALA A 26 -7.87 7.30 -1.03
N GLN A 27 -8.11 8.61 -0.93
CA GLN A 27 -8.28 9.30 0.34
C GLN A 27 -9.55 8.84 1.07
N TYR A 28 -10.65 8.60 0.35
CA TYR A 28 -11.88 8.05 0.91
C TYR A 28 -11.67 6.64 1.45
N GLU A 29 -11.05 5.74 0.68
CA GLU A 29 -10.74 4.38 1.14
C GLU A 29 -9.78 4.39 2.33
N THR A 30 -8.79 5.31 2.34
CA THR A 30 -7.91 5.53 3.50
C THR A 30 -8.74 5.83 4.75
N ARG A 31 -9.63 6.80 4.69
CA ARG A 31 -10.46 7.19 5.84
C ARG A 31 -11.37 6.06 6.27
N LYS A 32 -12.05 5.40 5.35
CA LYS A 32 -12.97 4.30 5.59
C LYS A 32 -12.30 3.13 6.32
N ILE A 33 -11.18 2.64 5.80
CA ILE A 33 -10.50 1.47 6.36
C ILE A 33 -9.85 1.79 7.70
N PHE A 34 -9.13 2.91 7.80
CA PHE A 34 -8.42 3.24 9.04
C PHE A 34 -9.35 3.67 10.17
N SER A 35 -10.50 4.29 9.87
CA SER A 35 -11.52 4.53 10.89
C SER A 35 -12.12 3.23 11.43
N GLN A 36 -12.37 2.25 10.57
CA GLN A 36 -12.87 0.94 10.98
C GLN A 36 -11.83 0.18 11.84
N ILE A 37 -10.56 0.18 11.43
CA ILE A 37 -9.47 -0.42 12.22
C ILE A 37 -9.39 0.22 13.62
N LYS A 38 -9.56 1.54 13.69
CA LYS A 38 -9.59 2.25 14.99
C LYS A 38 -10.73 1.75 15.86
N ILE A 39 -11.95 1.78 15.35
CA ILE A 39 -13.16 1.38 16.09
C ILE A 39 -13.01 -0.07 16.60
N GLU A 40 -12.64 -1.00 15.73
CA GLU A 40 -12.58 -2.41 16.07
C GLU A 40 -11.42 -2.75 17.02
N SER A 41 -10.26 -2.14 16.85
CA SER A 41 -9.13 -2.35 17.76
C SER A 41 -9.40 -1.79 19.16
N GLU A 42 -10.06 -0.65 19.26
CA GLU A 42 -10.47 -0.07 20.54
C GLU A 42 -11.54 -0.94 21.22
N ARG A 43 -12.54 -1.41 20.47
CA ARG A 43 -13.56 -2.34 20.97
C ARG A 43 -12.93 -3.62 21.51
N ALA A 44 -12.01 -4.22 20.76
CA ALA A 44 -11.32 -5.43 21.17
C ALA A 44 -10.48 -5.23 22.45
N SER A 45 -9.76 -4.11 22.56
CA SER A 45 -8.95 -3.81 23.75
C SER A 45 -9.82 -3.55 25.00
N ARG A 46 -10.99 -2.95 24.86
CA ARG A 46 -11.97 -2.79 25.96
C ARG A 46 -12.52 -4.14 26.39
N ALA A 47 -12.97 -4.99 25.47
CA ALA A 47 -13.46 -6.34 25.80
C ALA A 47 -12.39 -7.17 26.52
N LEU A 48 -11.11 -7.05 26.11
CA LEU A 48 -10.01 -7.70 26.80
C LEU A 48 -9.77 -7.14 28.22
N ALA A 49 -10.00 -5.84 28.44
CA ALA A 49 -9.90 -5.24 29.76
C ALA A 49 -11.02 -5.73 30.71
N GLU A 50 -12.23 -5.95 30.20
CA GLU A 50 -13.32 -6.55 30.97
C GLU A 50 -13.00 -7.97 31.43
N VAL A 51 -12.36 -8.79 30.57
CA VAL A 51 -12.04 -10.19 30.88
C VAL A 51 -10.81 -10.33 31.76
N TYR A 52 -9.75 -9.56 31.48
CA TYR A 52 -8.41 -9.73 32.10
C TYR A 52 -8.00 -8.57 33.02
N GLY A 53 -8.88 -7.59 33.21
CA GLY A 53 -8.60 -6.37 33.96
C GLY A 53 -7.70 -5.38 33.21
N GLU A 54 -7.61 -4.18 33.71
CA GLU A 54 -6.72 -3.14 33.21
C GLU A 54 -5.31 -3.33 33.77
N PRO A 55 -4.24 -3.25 32.97
CA PRO A 55 -2.88 -3.23 33.48
C PRO A 55 -2.60 -1.87 34.16
N LEU A 56 -1.52 -1.80 34.96
CA LEU A 56 -1.15 -0.61 35.72
C LEU A 56 -1.13 0.68 34.86
N TRP A 57 -0.57 0.61 33.64
CA TRP A 57 -0.47 1.75 32.74
C TRP A 57 -1.77 2.15 32.05
N CYS A 58 -2.82 1.34 32.16
CA CYS A 58 -4.15 1.61 31.62
C CYS A 58 -5.21 1.80 32.71
N ASN A 59 -4.82 1.89 33.97
CA ASN A 59 -5.75 1.95 35.10
C ASN A 59 -6.72 3.14 34.97
N GLY A 60 -8.00 2.87 34.98
CA GLY A 60 -9.07 3.87 34.84
C GLY A 60 -9.36 4.29 33.39
N THR A 61 -8.73 3.66 32.38
CA THR A 61 -8.94 4.01 30.95
C THR A 61 -9.98 3.16 30.25
N GLY A 62 -10.31 1.99 30.77
CA GLY A 62 -11.15 0.97 30.11
C GLY A 62 -10.42 0.18 29.04
N PHE A 63 -9.09 0.31 28.92
CA PHE A 63 -8.30 -0.39 27.90
C PHE A 63 -7.35 -1.44 28.48
N ARG A 64 -7.12 -2.51 27.73
CA ARG A 64 -6.10 -3.52 28.03
C ARG A 64 -4.71 -3.12 27.53
N ASN A 65 -4.64 -2.28 26.49
CA ASN A 65 -3.42 -1.94 25.77
C ASN A 65 -3.20 -0.43 25.78
N THR A 66 -1.96 0.01 26.02
CA THR A 66 -1.58 1.44 26.05
C THR A 66 -1.59 2.07 24.67
N HIS A 67 -1.27 1.28 23.65
CA HIS A 67 -1.28 1.65 22.23
C HIS A 67 -1.82 0.49 21.43
N LEU A 68 -2.45 0.77 20.31
CA LEU A 68 -3.13 -0.23 19.50
C LEU A 68 -2.66 -0.27 18.05
N ARG A 69 -2.32 0.87 17.45
CA ARG A 69 -2.10 1.01 16.00
C ARG A 69 -0.80 1.72 15.69
N ALA A 70 -0.06 1.14 14.73
CA ALA A 70 1.17 1.73 14.17
C ALA A 70 1.33 1.31 12.72
N ILE A 71 1.96 2.13 11.90
CA ILE A 71 2.29 1.77 10.53
C ILE A 71 3.78 1.50 10.42
N ALA A 72 4.11 0.25 10.14
CA ALA A 72 5.47 -0.21 9.90
C ALA A 72 5.75 -0.37 8.38
N PRO A 73 7.01 -0.32 7.94
CA PRO A 73 7.35 -0.45 6.51
C PRO A 73 7.00 -1.82 5.90
N THR A 74 7.11 -2.90 6.66
CA THR A 74 6.73 -4.30 6.33
C THR A 74 7.27 -4.84 5.00
N VAL A 75 8.42 -4.38 4.53
CA VAL A 75 9.00 -4.75 3.22
C VAL A 75 9.22 -6.26 3.06
N SER A 76 9.73 -6.93 4.10
CA SER A 76 9.95 -8.38 4.04
C SER A 76 8.65 -9.16 4.18
N ASN A 77 7.74 -8.69 5.04
CA ASN A 77 6.46 -9.38 5.29
C ASN A 77 5.53 -9.33 4.07
N SER A 78 5.55 -8.23 3.30
CA SER A 78 4.75 -8.09 2.08
C SER A 78 5.08 -9.15 1.03
N LYS A 79 6.35 -9.55 0.95
CA LYS A 79 6.80 -10.62 0.05
C LYS A 79 6.26 -12.00 0.47
N LEU A 80 6.23 -12.26 1.77
CA LEU A 80 5.67 -13.50 2.33
C LEU A 80 4.14 -13.55 2.21
N ALA A 81 3.49 -12.39 2.25
CA ALA A 81 2.04 -12.26 2.14
C ALA A 81 1.52 -12.30 0.68
N GLY A 82 2.25 -12.86 -0.25
CA GLY A 82 1.84 -13.01 -1.65
C GLY A 82 2.44 -11.99 -2.61
N ASN A 83 3.59 -11.41 -2.28
CA ASN A 83 4.28 -10.42 -3.09
C ASN A 83 3.39 -9.19 -3.36
N ILE A 84 2.86 -8.60 -2.30
CA ILE A 84 2.05 -7.37 -2.32
C ILE A 84 2.90 -6.14 -1.98
N SER A 85 2.35 -4.95 -2.17
CA SER A 85 3.06 -3.69 -1.88
C SER A 85 3.44 -3.57 -0.39
N PRO A 86 4.57 -2.95 -0.04
CA PRO A 86 5.02 -2.85 1.35
C PRO A 86 4.21 -1.81 2.12
N GLY A 87 3.66 -2.22 3.27
CA GLY A 87 2.94 -1.30 4.17
C GLY A 87 1.87 -0.48 3.45
N ILE A 88 2.00 0.83 3.59
CA ILE A 88 1.15 1.83 2.94
C ILE A 88 1.80 2.45 1.69
N GLU A 89 3.00 2.02 1.33
CA GLU A 89 3.78 2.62 0.25
C GLU A 89 3.37 2.08 -1.12
N PRO A 90 3.49 2.91 -2.16
CA PRO A 90 3.33 2.46 -3.53
C PRO A 90 4.40 1.45 -3.93
N TRP A 91 4.11 0.66 -4.96
CA TRP A 91 5.09 -0.15 -5.64
C TRP A 91 6.23 0.69 -6.21
N ALA A 92 7.47 0.30 -5.94
CA ALA A 92 8.65 0.96 -6.52
C ALA A 92 8.77 0.71 -8.03
N ALA A 93 8.28 -0.44 -8.50
CA ALA A 93 8.28 -0.87 -9.89
C ALA A 93 7.25 -1.99 -10.07
N ASN A 94 6.61 -2.08 -11.25
CA ASN A 94 5.65 -3.15 -11.55
C ASN A 94 6.34 -4.46 -11.92
N VAL A 95 7.62 -4.42 -12.29
CA VAL A 95 8.50 -5.59 -12.44
C VAL A 95 9.89 -5.24 -11.92
N PHE A 96 10.52 -6.16 -11.21
CA PHE A 96 11.88 -5.99 -10.68
C PHE A 96 12.58 -7.33 -10.48
N THR A 97 13.90 -7.29 -10.40
CA THR A 97 14.72 -8.45 -10.07
C THR A 97 15.00 -8.49 -8.57
N GLU A 98 14.78 -9.64 -7.96
CA GLU A 98 15.09 -9.90 -6.56
C GLU A 98 16.24 -10.89 -6.47
N GLN A 99 17.31 -10.50 -5.79
CA GLN A 99 18.42 -11.40 -5.46
C GLN A 99 18.17 -12.05 -4.10
N SER A 100 18.27 -13.38 -4.05
CA SER A 100 18.22 -14.17 -2.82
C SER A 100 19.39 -15.14 -2.77
N ALA A 101 19.57 -15.79 -1.61
CA ALA A 101 20.57 -16.87 -1.47
C ALA A 101 20.34 -18.05 -2.44
N LYS A 102 19.14 -18.18 -3.02
CA LYS A 102 18.75 -19.22 -3.97
C LYS A 102 18.86 -18.80 -5.44
N GLY A 103 19.22 -17.55 -5.73
CA GLY A 103 19.34 -17.02 -7.08
C GLY A 103 18.61 -15.69 -7.28
N THR A 104 18.58 -15.26 -8.53
CA THR A 104 17.86 -14.04 -8.97
C THR A 104 16.50 -14.43 -9.52
N PHE A 105 15.45 -13.77 -9.05
CA PHE A 105 14.08 -14.00 -9.47
C PHE A 105 13.50 -12.73 -10.03
N ILE A 106 12.70 -12.84 -11.09
CA ILE A 106 11.88 -11.74 -11.60
C ILE A 106 10.59 -11.75 -10.79
N ARG A 107 10.24 -10.60 -10.23
CA ARG A 107 8.98 -10.36 -9.53
C ARG A 107 8.12 -9.41 -10.34
N ARG A 108 6.86 -9.75 -10.50
CA ARG A 108 5.86 -8.97 -11.22
C ARG A 108 4.79 -8.51 -10.24
N ASN A 109 4.18 -7.38 -10.52
CA ASN A 109 2.96 -6.95 -9.85
C ASN A 109 1.82 -7.88 -10.28
N THR A 110 1.29 -8.65 -9.33
CA THR A 110 0.30 -9.69 -9.63
C THR A 110 -1.01 -9.12 -10.14
N VAL A 111 -1.43 -7.95 -9.65
CA VAL A 111 -2.66 -7.29 -10.14
C VAL A 111 -2.48 -6.80 -11.58
N LEU A 112 -1.30 -6.27 -11.93
CA LEU A 112 -1.02 -5.90 -13.31
C LEU A 112 -0.97 -7.13 -14.22
N GLU A 113 -0.41 -8.24 -13.73
CA GLU A 113 -0.36 -9.50 -14.50
C GLU A 113 -1.78 -9.99 -14.84
N GLU A 114 -2.72 -9.95 -13.88
CA GLU A 114 -4.14 -10.27 -14.09
C GLU A 114 -4.77 -9.34 -15.15
N VAL A 115 -4.55 -8.03 -15.04
CA VAL A 115 -5.08 -7.05 -16.01
C VAL A 115 -4.52 -7.28 -17.42
N LEU A 116 -3.23 -7.57 -17.54
CA LEU A 116 -2.60 -7.89 -18.82
C LEU A 116 -3.14 -9.20 -19.40
N GLU A 117 -3.43 -10.18 -18.57
CA GLU A 117 -4.02 -11.46 -18.99
C GLU A 117 -5.45 -11.27 -19.54
N ASP A 118 -6.27 -10.52 -18.81
CA ASP A 118 -7.66 -10.21 -19.21
C ASP A 118 -7.74 -9.43 -20.53
N ASN A 119 -6.68 -8.71 -20.89
CA ASN A 119 -6.60 -7.93 -22.14
C ASN A 119 -5.73 -8.61 -23.24
N GLU A 120 -5.33 -9.87 -23.05
CA GLU A 120 -4.46 -10.62 -23.98
C GLU A 120 -3.07 -9.98 -24.20
N LEU A 121 -2.62 -9.16 -23.25
CA LEU A 121 -1.34 -8.43 -23.26
C LEU A 121 -0.26 -9.03 -22.35
N ASN A 122 -0.53 -10.15 -21.67
CA ASN A 122 0.43 -10.80 -20.77
C ASN A 122 1.50 -11.56 -21.57
N THR A 123 2.34 -10.83 -22.31
CA THR A 123 3.39 -11.40 -23.18
C THR A 123 4.80 -11.10 -22.64
N PRO A 124 5.80 -11.93 -22.99
CA PRO A 124 7.19 -11.66 -22.61
C PRO A 124 7.70 -10.29 -23.08
N GLU A 125 7.27 -9.85 -24.26
CA GLU A 125 7.68 -8.59 -24.90
C GLU A 125 7.22 -7.38 -24.07
N ILE A 126 5.96 -7.38 -23.63
CA ILE A 126 5.41 -6.33 -22.74
C ILE A 126 6.19 -6.29 -21.41
N TRP A 127 6.44 -7.43 -20.79
CA TRP A 127 7.21 -7.46 -19.54
C TRP A 127 8.67 -7.03 -19.70
N GLU A 128 9.30 -7.35 -20.85
CA GLU A 128 10.65 -6.86 -21.16
C GLU A 128 10.66 -5.33 -21.32
N GLN A 129 9.65 -4.77 -21.98
CA GLN A 129 9.50 -3.32 -22.15
C GLN A 129 9.29 -2.64 -20.79
N ILE A 130 8.38 -3.13 -19.94
CA ILE A 130 8.17 -2.63 -18.57
C ILE A 130 9.49 -2.67 -17.77
N LEU A 131 10.25 -3.76 -17.88
CA LEU A 131 11.53 -3.90 -17.18
C LEU A 131 12.58 -2.90 -17.70
N LYS A 132 12.66 -2.66 -19.00
CA LYS A 132 13.54 -1.64 -19.60
C LYS A 132 13.20 -0.22 -19.14
N ASP A 133 11.91 0.05 -18.93
CA ASP A 133 11.41 1.33 -18.42
C ASP A 133 11.48 1.44 -16.89
N GLY A 134 12.29 0.59 -16.25
CA GLY A 134 12.48 0.63 -14.79
C GLY A 134 11.25 0.21 -13.99
N GLY A 135 10.35 -0.56 -14.59
CA GLY A 135 9.11 -1.04 -13.99
C GLY A 135 7.91 -0.12 -14.19
N SER A 136 8.05 0.92 -15.00
CA SER A 136 6.95 1.80 -15.43
C SER A 136 6.15 1.18 -16.56
N ILE A 137 4.84 1.50 -16.63
CA ILE A 137 3.98 1.16 -17.76
C ILE A 137 3.57 2.39 -18.58
N GLN A 138 4.10 3.57 -18.24
CA GLN A 138 3.63 4.83 -18.82
C GLN A 138 3.92 4.94 -20.33
N ASN A 139 4.97 4.26 -20.82
CA ASN A 139 5.40 4.28 -22.21
C ASN A 139 4.94 3.06 -23.03
N ILE A 140 4.04 2.24 -22.50
CA ILE A 140 3.49 1.07 -23.20
C ILE A 140 2.26 1.51 -23.97
N GLU A 141 2.37 1.66 -25.28
CA GLU A 141 1.28 2.18 -26.15
C GLU A 141 0.05 1.25 -26.13
N GLU A 142 0.25 -0.05 -26.03
CA GLU A 142 -0.81 -1.06 -25.97
C GLU A 142 -1.72 -0.90 -24.73
N LEU A 143 -1.29 -0.13 -23.74
CA LEU A 143 -2.06 0.14 -22.52
C LEU A 143 -2.77 1.49 -22.52
N ASP A 144 -2.70 2.29 -23.60
CA ASP A 144 -3.30 3.62 -23.64
C ASP A 144 -4.82 3.59 -23.50
N ASP A 145 -5.47 2.61 -24.10
CA ASP A 145 -6.93 2.49 -24.10
C ASP A 145 -7.45 1.44 -23.10
N VAL A 146 -6.57 0.86 -22.27
CA VAL A 146 -6.98 -0.13 -21.27
C VAL A 146 -7.54 0.58 -20.03
N LEU A 147 -8.78 0.26 -19.71
CA LEU A 147 -9.52 0.79 -18.56
C LEU A 147 -9.76 -0.32 -17.53
N MET A 148 -9.90 0.05 -16.26
CA MET A 148 -10.16 -0.89 -15.19
C MET A 148 -11.01 -0.32 -14.05
N GLY A 149 -11.55 -1.22 -13.24
CA GLY A 149 -12.37 -0.89 -12.09
C GLY A 149 -13.78 -0.41 -12.47
N ASP A 150 -14.57 -0.07 -11.46
CA ASP A 150 -15.99 0.33 -11.62
C ASP A 150 -16.17 1.71 -12.27
N TRP A 151 -15.08 2.45 -12.47
CA TRP A 151 -15.07 3.85 -12.94
C TRP A 151 -14.34 4.03 -14.27
N ASP A 152 -14.02 2.93 -14.98
CA ASP A 152 -13.26 2.95 -16.23
C ASP A 152 -11.96 3.77 -16.13
N GLU A 153 -11.24 3.58 -15.03
CA GLU A 153 -10.00 4.31 -14.79
C GLU A 153 -8.87 3.82 -15.72
N PRO A 154 -8.12 4.71 -16.40
CA PRO A 154 -6.98 4.31 -17.19
C PRO A 154 -5.96 3.49 -16.38
N VAL A 155 -5.61 2.32 -16.88
CA VAL A 155 -4.67 1.41 -16.21
C VAL A 155 -3.34 2.10 -15.86
N LYS A 156 -2.88 3.02 -16.70
CA LYS A 156 -1.66 3.80 -16.48
C LYS A 156 -1.73 4.68 -15.24
N ASN A 157 -2.90 5.19 -14.87
CA ASN A 157 -3.08 5.95 -13.63
C ASN A 157 -3.00 5.06 -12.39
N VAL A 158 -3.59 3.86 -12.48
CA VAL A 158 -3.68 2.90 -11.36
C VAL A 158 -2.33 2.27 -11.04
N PHE A 159 -1.49 2.03 -12.06
CA PHE A 159 -0.20 1.35 -11.89
C PHE A 159 1.01 2.28 -11.93
N LYS A 160 0.82 3.57 -11.64
CA LYS A 160 1.95 4.47 -11.38
C LYS A 160 2.87 3.91 -10.31
N THR A 161 4.15 3.96 -10.56
CA THR A 161 5.18 3.58 -9.58
C THR A 161 5.37 4.68 -8.52
N PHE A 162 6.06 4.35 -7.43
CA PHE A 162 6.34 5.28 -6.33
C PHE A 162 6.91 6.64 -6.78
N LYS A 163 7.78 6.63 -7.81
CA LYS A 163 8.41 7.84 -8.34
C LYS A 163 7.51 8.66 -9.26
N GLU A 164 6.49 8.05 -9.83
CA GLU A 164 5.53 8.68 -10.75
C GLU A 164 4.35 9.31 -10.01
N ILE A 165 4.08 8.85 -8.81
CA ILE A 165 3.02 9.37 -7.95
C ILE A 165 3.45 10.74 -7.38
N ASN A 166 2.51 11.68 -7.37
CA ASN A 166 2.72 12.95 -6.70
C ASN A 166 2.97 12.74 -5.19
N GLN A 167 4.15 13.11 -4.73
CA GLN A 167 4.57 12.88 -3.35
C GLN A 167 3.69 13.58 -2.31
N LEU A 168 3.01 14.67 -2.68
CA LEU A 168 2.04 15.32 -1.80
C LEU A 168 0.85 14.42 -1.49
N GLU A 169 0.47 13.50 -2.39
CA GLU A 169 -0.61 12.56 -2.11
C GLU A 169 -0.23 11.54 -1.03
N LEU A 170 1.04 11.14 -0.97
CA LEU A 170 1.53 10.29 0.13
C LEU A 170 1.40 11.03 1.48
N VAL A 171 1.78 12.32 1.51
CA VAL A 171 1.67 13.17 2.70
C VAL A 171 0.20 13.37 3.08
N ASN A 172 -0.68 13.66 2.12
CA ASN A 172 -2.11 13.81 2.35
C ASN A 172 -2.73 12.55 2.95
N GLN A 173 -2.48 11.40 2.36
CA GLN A 173 -2.97 10.13 2.89
C GLN A 173 -2.36 9.79 4.27
N ALA A 174 -1.08 10.11 4.50
CA ALA A 174 -0.46 9.93 5.81
C ALA A 174 -1.15 10.81 6.88
N GLY A 175 -1.46 12.07 6.55
CA GLY A 175 -2.21 12.97 7.41
C GLY A 175 -3.62 12.47 7.73
N ILE A 176 -4.32 11.87 6.75
CA ILE A 176 -5.62 11.23 6.97
C ILE A 176 -5.47 10.04 7.92
N ARG A 177 -4.49 9.14 7.68
CA ARG A 177 -4.25 7.96 8.52
C ARG A 177 -3.87 8.32 9.93
N GLN A 178 -3.07 9.36 10.14
CA GLN A 178 -2.60 9.77 11.46
C GLN A 178 -3.74 10.07 12.43
N GLN A 179 -4.91 10.48 11.95
CA GLN A 179 -6.10 10.70 12.78
C GLN A 179 -6.62 9.41 13.45
N TYR A 180 -6.24 8.26 12.90
CA TYR A 180 -6.70 6.93 13.35
C TYR A 180 -5.57 6.07 13.95
N ILE A 181 -4.32 6.55 13.89
CA ILE A 181 -3.14 5.85 14.40
C ILE A 181 -2.67 6.53 15.69
N ASP A 182 -2.44 5.76 16.73
CA ASP A 182 -2.04 6.25 18.04
C ASP A 182 -0.52 6.19 18.30
N GLN A 183 0.23 5.75 17.30
CA GLN A 183 1.69 5.73 17.28
C GLN A 183 2.21 6.38 15.99
N SER A 184 3.39 5.98 15.51
CA SER A 184 3.98 6.54 14.30
C SER A 184 3.42 5.92 13.02
N VAL A 185 3.40 6.71 11.96
CA VAL A 185 3.19 6.29 10.59
C VAL A 185 4.54 6.40 9.87
N SER A 186 5.10 5.26 9.47
CA SER A 186 6.30 5.22 8.63
C SER A 186 5.96 5.76 7.24
N LEU A 187 6.76 6.68 6.74
CA LEU A 187 6.55 7.33 5.44
C LEU A 187 7.91 7.59 4.77
N ASN A 188 8.05 7.12 3.54
CA ASN A 188 9.13 7.50 2.65
C ASN A 188 8.59 8.44 1.57
N LEU A 189 9.43 9.35 1.10
CA LEU A 189 9.15 10.24 -0.02
C LEU A 189 10.29 10.12 -1.05
N ALA A 190 9.94 10.15 -2.33
CA ALA A 190 10.89 10.09 -3.42
C ALA A 190 11.04 11.46 -4.06
N PHE A 191 12.28 11.94 -4.16
CA PHE A 191 12.60 13.18 -4.84
C PHE A 191 13.67 12.89 -5.90
N PRO A 192 13.63 13.56 -7.07
CA PRO A 192 14.73 13.50 -8.02
C PRO A 192 16.01 14.08 -7.38
N SER A 193 17.16 13.54 -7.76
CA SER A 193 18.47 13.97 -7.21
C SER A 193 18.80 15.46 -7.45
N GLN A 194 18.07 16.09 -8.36
CA GLN A 194 18.22 17.51 -8.71
C GLN A 194 17.11 18.38 -8.12
N ALA A 195 16.27 17.84 -7.23
CA ALA A 195 15.24 18.64 -6.59
C ALA A 195 15.90 19.78 -5.76
N PRO A 196 15.39 21.01 -5.85
CA PRO A 196 15.87 22.09 -4.99
C PRO A 196 15.59 21.77 -3.52
N PRO A 197 16.41 22.27 -2.60
CA PRO A 197 16.25 22.05 -1.17
C PRO A 197 14.95 22.63 -0.62
#